data_2bbd271835f632d9c6f0420fd565d2f8
#
_entry.id   2bbd271835f632d9c6f0420fd565d2f8
#
_cell.length_a   1.000
_cell.length_b   1.000
_cell.length_c   1.000
_cell.angle_alpha   90.00
_cell.angle_beta   90.00
_cell.angle_gamma   90.00
#
_symmetry.space_group_name_H-M   'P 1'
#
loop_
_entity.id
_entity.type
_entity.pdbx_description
1 polymer ?
#
loop_
_entity_poly.entity_id
_entity_poly.type
_entity_poly.pdbx_seq_one_letter_code
_entity_poly.pdbx_strand_id
1 'polypeptide(L)'
;MTNGAQLKRVLLKLSGEVLSSGPSGKSIDPDMLKAISEELAEVHASGCQIGIVIGGGNIFRGLKGSASGMDRTAADHMGMLATVINGIALQDGLEKAGVDTRLMSALE
;
A
#
# COMPACT_ATOMS: atom_id res chain seq x y z
N MET A 1 -9.33 -0.23 -30.70
CA MET A 1 -9.29 -0.67 -30.15
C MET A 1 -9.38 -1.63 -29.54
N THR A 2 -9.11 -2.17 -29.35
CA THR A 2 -9.17 -3.27 -28.86
C THR A 2 -9.84 -3.54 -27.83
N ASN A 3 -10.43 -3.78 -27.80
CA ASN A 3 -11.00 -4.07 -26.99
C ASN A 3 -11.08 -5.18 -26.34
N GLY A 4 -11.19 -6.03 -26.53
CA GLY A 4 -11.31 -7.29 -25.89
C GLY A 4 -10.15 -7.67 -25.01
N ALA A 5 -9.06 -7.02 -25.13
CA ALA A 5 -7.87 -7.28 -24.33
C ALA A 5 -7.89 -6.63 -22.95
N GLN A 6 -8.94 -5.87 -22.65
CA GLN A 6 -9.01 -5.21 -21.34
C GLN A 6 -9.15 -6.21 -20.20
N LEU A 7 -8.34 -6.05 -19.18
CA LEU A 7 -8.48 -6.80 -17.95
C LEU A 7 -9.60 -6.17 -17.14
N LYS A 8 -10.50 -6.99 -16.62
CA LYS A 8 -11.62 -6.52 -15.82
C LYS A 8 -11.32 -6.57 -14.33
N ARG A 9 -10.33 -7.32 -13.96
CA ARG A 9 -9.97 -7.52 -12.54
C ARG A 9 -8.50 -7.85 -12.43
N VAL A 10 -7.78 -7.15 -11.57
CA VAL A 10 -6.36 -7.40 -11.34
C VAL A 10 -6.09 -7.44 -9.84
N LEU A 11 -5.09 -8.19 -9.48
CA LEU A 11 -4.54 -8.19 -8.14
C LEU A 11 -3.11 -7.67 -8.23
N LEU A 12 -2.83 -6.58 -7.52
CA LEU A 12 -1.51 -5.98 -7.49
C LEU A 12 -0.84 -6.25 -6.16
N LYS A 13 0.41 -6.64 -6.21
CA LYS A 13 1.25 -6.72 -5.01
C LYS A 13 2.21 -5.54 -5.06
N LEU A 14 2.12 -4.68 -4.06
CA LEU A 14 2.94 -3.48 -3.97
C LEU A 14 3.87 -3.58 -2.77
N SER A 15 5.12 -3.23 -2.97
CA SER A 15 6.03 -3.01 -1.87
C SER A 15 5.60 -1.74 -1.13
N GLY A 16 5.72 -1.72 0.20
CA GLY A 16 5.46 -0.51 0.95
C GLY A 16 6.35 0.65 0.53
N GLU A 17 7.49 0.35 -0.09
CA GLU A 17 8.41 1.38 -0.57
C GLU A 17 7.81 2.29 -1.63
N VAL A 18 6.72 1.89 -2.30
CA VAL A 18 6.06 2.77 -3.28
C VAL A 18 5.50 4.03 -2.63
N LEU A 19 5.31 4.02 -1.31
CA LEU A 19 4.82 5.18 -0.57
C LEU A 19 5.94 6.03 0.01
N SER A 20 7.17 5.59 -0.12
CA SER A 20 8.34 6.17 0.54
C SER A 20 9.09 7.08 -0.41
N SER A 21 9.81 8.04 0.13
CA SER A 21 10.73 8.87 -0.65
C SER A 21 12.19 8.44 -0.49
N GLY A 22 12.40 7.18 -0.11
CA GLY A 22 13.73 6.58 -0.01
C GLY A 22 14.20 6.40 1.42
N PRO A 23 15.36 5.74 1.60
CA PRO A 23 15.84 5.39 2.95
C PRO A 23 16.08 6.59 3.87
N SER A 24 16.48 7.71 3.33
CA SER A 24 16.72 8.91 4.12
C SER A 24 15.56 9.90 4.06
N GLY A 25 14.48 9.53 3.36
CA GLY A 25 13.30 10.38 3.23
C GLY A 25 12.17 9.93 4.15
N LYS A 26 10.96 10.32 3.79
CA LYS A 26 9.78 9.97 4.57
C LYS A 26 9.35 8.54 4.28
N SER A 27 8.95 7.82 5.33
CA SER A 27 8.43 6.46 5.18
C SER A 27 7.15 6.45 4.36
N ILE A 28 6.27 7.42 4.60
CA ILE A 28 5.11 7.68 3.76
C ILE A 28 5.23 9.11 3.29
N ASP A 29 5.50 9.28 2.01
CA ASP A 29 5.65 10.61 1.41
C ASP A 29 4.31 11.00 0.78
N PRO A 30 3.73 12.14 1.17
CA PRO A 30 2.43 12.54 0.63
C PRO A 30 2.41 12.66 -0.89
N ASP A 31 3.49 13.09 -1.50
CA ASP A 31 3.55 13.24 -2.96
C ASP A 31 3.58 11.87 -3.64
N MET A 32 4.32 10.92 -3.07
CA MET A 32 4.35 9.56 -3.60
C MET A 32 2.98 8.91 -3.45
N LEU A 33 2.35 9.08 -2.29
CA LEU A 33 1.01 8.55 -2.04
C LEU A 33 0.00 9.12 -3.04
N LYS A 34 0.06 10.41 -3.27
CA LYS A 34 -0.84 11.05 -4.22
C LYS A 34 -0.63 10.51 -5.63
N ALA A 35 0.64 10.38 -6.05
CA ALA A 35 0.97 9.90 -7.39
C ALA A 35 0.43 8.49 -7.64
N ILE A 36 0.70 7.56 -6.71
CA ILE A 36 0.24 6.18 -6.89
C ILE A 36 -1.28 6.09 -6.83
N SER A 37 -1.90 6.90 -5.96
CA SER A 37 -3.37 6.91 -5.85
C SER A 37 -4.01 7.39 -7.14
N GLU A 38 -3.45 8.41 -7.77
CA GLU A 38 -3.98 8.93 -9.03
C GLU A 38 -3.80 7.93 -10.15
N GLU A 39 -2.67 7.24 -10.22
CA GLU A 39 -2.45 6.19 -11.22
C GLU A 39 -3.47 5.07 -11.06
N LEU A 40 -3.68 4.61 -9.84
CA LEU A 40 -4.65 3.54 -9.57
C LEU A 40 -6.07 4.00 -9.90
N ALA A 41 -6.39 5.26 -9.60
CA ALA A 41 -7.70 5.81 -9.91
C ALA A 41 -7.96 5.82 -11.43
N GLU A 42 -6.94 6.13 -12.23
CA GLU A 42 -7.08 6.09 -13.68
C GLU A 42 -7.37 4.69 -14.19
N VAL A 43 -6.64 3.70 -13.66
CA VAL A 43 -6.86 2.31 -14.05
C VAL A 43 -8.27 1.87 -13.67
N HIS A 44 -8.71 2.23 -12.47
CA HIS A 44 -10.05 1.89 -12.00
C HIS A 44 -11.12 2.55 -12.89
N ALA A 45 -10.91 3.80 -13.27
CA ALA A 45 -11.84 4.54 -14.10
C ALA A 45 -12.02 3.91 -15.48
N SER A 46 -11.04 3.13 -15.93
CA SER A 46 -11.15 2.42 -17.22
C SER A 46 -12.01 1.17 -17.14
N GLY A 47 -12.60 0.89 -15.98
CA GLY A 47 -13.49 -0.25 -15.79
C GLY A 47 -12.83 -1.45 -15.13
N CYS A 48 -11.63 -1.29 -14.60
CA CYS A 48 -10.89 -2.38 -13.98
C CYS A 48 -11.13 -2.43 -12.48
N GLN A 49 -11.48 -3.60 -11.97
CA GLN A 49 -11.54 -3.84 -10.52
C GLN A 49 -10.14 -4.17 -10.02
N ILE A 50 -9.74 -3.55 -8.94
CA ILE A 50 -8.37 -3.68 -8.45
C ILE A 50 -8.38 -4.18 -7.01
N GLY A 51 -7.67 -5.28 -6.77
CA GLY A 51 -7.31 -5.71 -5.43
C GLY A 51 -5.85 -5.37 -5.21
N ILE A 52 -5.51 -4.90 -4.04
CA ILE A 52 -4.14 -4.50 -3.73
C ILE A 52 -3.68 -5.17 -2.45
N VAL A 53 -2.50 -5.77 -2.52
CA VAL A 53 -1.79 -6.25 -1.34
C VAL A 53 -0.55 -5.37 -1.20
N ILE A 54 -0.42 -4.70 -0.06
CA ILE A 54 0.71 -3.80 0.15
C ILE A 54 1.52 -4.25 1.36
N GLY A 55 2.83 -4.26 1.21
CA GLY A 55 3.74 -4.62 2.28
C GLY A 55 4.00 -3.46 3.24
N GLY A 56 4.79 -3.72 4.28
CA GLY A 56 5.09 -2.74 5.32
C GLY A 56 6.55 -2.36 5.43
N GLY A 57 7.37 -2.69 4.43
CA GLY A 57 8.81 -2.51 4.51
C GLY A 57 9.26 -1.06 4.69
N ASN A 58 8.51 -0.11 4.18
CA ASN A 58 8.82 1.31 4.36
C ASN A 58 8.70 1.74 5.82
N ILE A 59 7.75 1.17 6.55
CA ILE A 59 7.54 1.46 7.98
C ILE A 59 8.53 0.65 8.82
N PHE A 60 8.57 -0.67 8.58
CA PHE A 60 9.39 -1.57 9.38
C PHE A 60 10.88 -1.36 9.12
N ARG A 61 11.24 -0.77 7.98
CA ARG A 61 12.64 -0.44 7.67
C ARG A 61 13.29 0.37 8.79
N GLY A 62 12.58 1.40 9.28
CA GLY A 62 13.08 2.23 10.36
C GLY A 62 13.11 1.53 11.70
N LEU A 63 12.32 0.46 11.85
CA LEU A 63 12.24 -0.31 13.08
C LEU A 63 13.15 -1.51 13.06
N LYS A 64 13.67 -1.88 11.90
CA LYS A 64 14.40 -3.14 11.73
C LYS A 64 15.61 -3.25 12.64
N GLY A 65 16.36 -2.16 12.77
CA GLY A 65 17.54 -2.16 13.65
C GLY A 65 17.18 -2.34 15.10
N SER A 66 16.09 -1.73 15.54
CA SER A 66 15.66 -1.84 16.93
C SER A 66 14.86 -3.12 17.18
N ALA A 67 14.45 -3.81 16.14
CA ALA A 67 13.79 -5.10 16.26
C ALA A 67 14.78 -6.23 16.54
N SER A 68 16.06 -5.97 16.39
CA SER A 68 17.11 -6.95 16.69
C SER A 68 17.03 -7.33 18.17
N GLY A 69 16.92 -8.62 18.45
CA GLY A 69 16.76 -9.11 19.82
C GLY A 69 15.32 -9.14 20.30
N MET A 70 14.39 -8.65 19.51
CA MET A 70 12.98 -8.73 19.83
C MET A 70 12.45 -10.15 19.75
N ASP A 71 11.42 -10.43 20.54
CA ASP A 71 10.67 -11.64 20.40
C ASP A 71 10.06 -11.72 19.00
N ARG A 72 10.12 -12.90 18.38
CA ARG A 72 9.64 -13.11 17.03
C ARG A 72 8.17 -12.74 16.85
N THR A 73 7.35 -13.13 17.83
CA THR A 73 5.92 -12.83 17.78
C THR A 73 5.66 -11.34 17.80
N ALA A 74 6.41 -10.60 18.63
CA ALA A 74 6.28 -9.14 18.69
C ALA A 74 6.69 -8.50 17.37
N ALA A 75 7.80 -8.95 16.77
CA ALA A 75 8.26 -8.44 15.50
C ALA A 75 7.26 -8.72 14.37
N ASP A 76 6.67 -9.92 14.37
CA ASP A 76 5.66 -10.27 13.37
C ASP A 76 4.43 -9.39 13.51
N HIS A 77 3.98 -9.11 14.73
CA HIS A 77 2.86 -8.20 14.95
C HIS A 77 3.15 -6.80 14.45
N MET A 78 4.36 -6.32 14.70
CA MET A 78 4.76 -5.00 14.21
C MET A 78 4.75 -4.94 12.69
N GLY A 79 5.22 -6.00 12.05
CA GLY A 79 5.17 -6.09 10.59
C GLY A 79 3.75 -6.06 10.05
N MET A 80 2.84 -6.78 10.70
CA MET A 80 1.42 -6.77 10.32
C MET A 80 0.80 -5.38 10.51
N LEU A 81 1.10 -4.72 11.61
CA LEU A 81 0.63 -3.36 11.86
C LEU A 81 1.17 -2.38 10.82
N ALA A 82 2.41 -2.56 10.39
CA ALA A 82 2.99 -1.74 9.34
C ALA A 82 2.19 -1.85 8.04
N THR A 83 1.76 -3.06 7.68
CA THR A 83 0.94 -3.22 6.48
C THR A 83 -0.43 -2.55 6.63
N VAL A 84 -1.01 -2.58 7.83
CA VAL A 84 -2.27 -1.92 8.09
C VAL A 84 -2.12 -0.40 7.97
N ILE A 85 -1.04 0.15 8.50
CA ILE A 85 -0.75 1.58 8.37
C ILE A 85 -0.72 1.99 6.90
N ASN A 86 0.01 1.24 6.08
CA ASN A 86 0.09 1.53 4.64
C ASN A 86 -1.27 1.36 3.96
N GLY A 87 -2.04 0.35 4.38
CA GLY A 87 -3.38 0.15 3.84
C GLY A 87 -4.30 1.33 4.11
N ILE A 88 -4.23 1.86 5.33
CA ILE A 88 -5.02 3.03 5.71
C ILE A 88 -4.58 4.26 4.89
N ALA A 89 -3.28 4.46 4.75
CA ALA A 89 -2.76 5.59 3.98
C ALA A 89 -3.21 5.51 2.52
N LEU A 90 -3.11 4.32 1.93
CA LEU A 90 -3.50 4.13 0.54
C LEU A 90 -5.01 4.30 0.36
N GLN A 91 -5.80 3.80 1.31
CA GLN A 91 -7.25 4.00 1.29
C GLN A 91 -7.59 5.49 1.28
N ASP A 92 -6.97 6.25 2.17
CA ASP A 92 -7.20 7.69 2.23
C ASP A 92 -6.82 8.37 0.90
N GLY A 93 -5.68 8.00 0.34
CA GLY A 93 -5.23 8.56 -0.94
C GLY A 93 -6.18 8.23 -2.08
N LEU A 94 -6.66 7.00 -2.14
CA LEU A 94 -7.58 6.57 -3.19
C LEU A 94 -8.94 7.26 -3.06
N GLU A 95 -9.43 7.41 -1.82
CA GLU A 95 -10.71 8.08 -1.62
C GLU A 95 -10.61 9.56 -2.00
N LYS A 96 -9.49 10.20 -1.71
CA LYS A 96 -9.25 11.57 -2.17
C LYS A 96 -9.15 11.67 -3.69
N ALA A 97 -8.76 10.59 -4.34
CA ALA A 97 -8.73 10.51 -5.79
C ALA A 97 -10.07 10.08 -6.40
N GLY A 98 -11.10 9.92 -5.58
CA GLY A 98 -12.45 9.65 -6.05
C GLY A 98 -12.82 8.17 -6.15
N VAL A 99 -12.03 7.28 -5.53
CA VAL A 99 -12.28 5.84 -5.61
C VAL A 99 -12.75 5.31 -4.27
N ASP A 100 -13.89 4.65 -4.26
CA ASP A 100 -14.35 3.94 -3.06
C ASP A 100 -13.42 2.77 -2.78
N THR A 101 -13.04 2.61 -1.52
CA THR A 101 -12.03 1.64 -1.14
C THR A 101 -12.50 0.89 0.10
N ARG A 102 -12.17 -0.39 0.15
CA ARG A 102 -12.38 -1.21 1.34
C ARG A 102 -11.06 -1.77 1.80
N LEU A 103 -10.71 -1.47 3.03
CA LEU A 103 -9.50 -1.99 3.65
C LEU A 103 -9.84 -3.27 4.40
N MET A 104 -9.08 -4.31 4.12
CA MET A 104 -9.21 -5.59 4.81
C MET A 104 -7.88 -5.96 5.43
N SER A 105 -7.94 -6.55 6.61
CA SER A 105 -6.75 -6.92 7.36
C SER A 105 -6.95 -8.29 7.98
N ALA A 106 -5.84 -9.02 8.14
CA ALA A 106 -5.84 -10.28 8.84
C ALA A 106 -5.87 -10.10 10.36
N LEU A 107 -5.73 -8.89 10.83
CA LEU A 107 -5.83 -8.59 12.27
C LEU A 107 -7.29 -8.63 12.71
N GLU A 108 -7.51 -9.19 13.87
CA GLU A 108 -8.83 -9.23 14.48
C GLU A 108 -8.90 -8.31 15.69
#